data_496a4f41efc3cfbb4b35895b6b903ebe
#
_entry.id   496a4f41efc3cfbb4b35895b6b903ebe
#
_cell.length_a   1.000
_cell.length_b   1.000
_cell.length_c   1.000
_cell.angle_alpha   90.00
_cell.angle_beta   90.00
_cell.angle_gamma   90.00
#
_symmetry.space_group_name_H-M   'P 1'
#
loop_
_entity.id
_entity.type
_entity.pdbx_description
1 polymer ?
#
loop_
_entity_poly.entity_id
_entity_poly.type
_entity_poly.pdbx_seq_one_letter_code
_entity_poly.pdbx_strand_id
1 'polypeptide(L)'
;MALDNKNGKFVAGAIAGLLLLAYLVSQAVVVVDEGEKGVVTTFGEISGTFDPGLHFALPVVQKVHKYSVRVHKTMFGDHKSEVLSAYSYDQQIIESYRISVTWQYNGAKIEDVYKHFGVNDTIFYTVVSPLIQQTSKILFGHYTSQTIVQKRSDLSSELDSSIKEQLKNYPIIVLSVQIEDVNFSRSYENIIEQTAQKKQEVEKAKNELQKVEIESQQLVARAESENKARKLDADARAYAIRVQAEAEANAIKLKAEALKANKELVDLTIAEKWNGSVPQTVFGDPSQVVPLFHVNQRPQEKRTGPAPAPAPREE
;
A
#
# COMPACT_ATOMS: atom_id res chain seq x y z
N MET A 1 -53.50 -41.97 -76.96
CA MET A 1 -53.46 -40.52 -76.67
C MET A 1 -52.05 -40.24 -76.16
N ALA A 2 -51.12 -39.97 -77.08
CA ALA A 2 -49.74 -39.71 -76.76
C ALA A 2 -49.62 -38.21 -76.44
N LEU A 3 -49.62 -37.89 -75.16
CA LEU A 3 -49.32 -36.52 -74.70
C LEU A 3 -47.87 -36.20 -75.04
N ASP A 4 -47.74 -35.17 -75.85
CA ASP A 4 -46.60 -34.63 -76.55
C ASP A 4 -45.40 -34.50 -75.59
N ASN A 5 -44.45 -35.43 -75.67
CA ASN A 5 -43.23 -35.56 -74.77
C ASN A 5 -42.27 -34.36 -74.94
N LYS A 6 -42.48 -33.48 -75.95
CA LYS A 6 -41.72 -32.25 -76.17
C LYS A 6 -42.12 -31.16 -75.18
N ASN A 7 -43.41 -30.96 -74.89
CA ASN A 7 -43.90 -29.96 -73.98
C ASN A 7 -43.55 -30.31 -72.53
N GLY A 8 -43.50 -31.61 -72.12
CA GLY A 8 -43.07 -32.07 -70.84
C GLY A 8 -41.59 -31.77 -70.56
N LYS A 9 -40.72 -31.90 -71.56
CA LYS A 9 -39.29 -31.57 -71.41
C LYS A 9 -39.08 -30.06 -71.33
N PHE A 10 -39.83 -29.23 -72.02
CA PHE A 10 -39.80 -27.78 -71.93
C PHE A 10 -40.29 -27.30 -70.51
N VAL A 11 -41.35 -27.84 -69.99
CA VAL A 11 -41.88 -27.52 -68.68
C VAL A 11 -40.92 -27.98 -67.56
N ALA A 12 -40.33 -29.16 -67.68
CA ALA A 12 -39.31 -29.65 -66.73
C ALA A 12 -38.05 -28.78 -66.74
N GLY A 13 -37.60 -28.34 -67.93
CA GLY A 13 -36.48 -27.40 -68.10
C GLY A 13 -36.77 -26.02 -67.52
N ALA A 14 -37.99 -25.49 -67.69
CA ALA A 14 -38.42 -24.22 -67.11
C ALA A 14 -38.49 -24.28 -65.56
N ILE A 15 -38.98 -25.36 -64.99
CA ILE A 15 -39.00 -25.59 -63.52
C ILE A 15 -37.58 -25.71 -62.98
N ALA A 16 -36.72 -26.46 -63.66
CA ALA A 16 -35.31 -26.59 -63.25
C ALA A 16 -34.57 -25.25 -63.34
N GLY A 17 -34.83 -24.43 -64.38
CA GLY A 17 -34.31 -23.07 -64.51
C GLY A 17 -34.76 -22.13 -63.34
N LEU A 18 -36.10 -22.20 -63.08
CA LEU A 18 -36.66 -21.43 -61.92
C LEU A 18 -36.12 -21.82 -60.62
N LEU A 19 -35.92 -23.11 -60.35
CA LEU A 19 -35.27 -23.59 -59.09
C LEU A 19 -33.83 -23.17 -59.02
N LEU A 20 -33.11 -23.22 -60.16
CA LEU A 20 -31.71 -22.76 -60.21
C LEU A 20 -31.60 -21.24 -59.95
N LEU A 21 -32.53 -20.46 -60.55
CA LEU A 21 -32.61 -19.01 -60.35
C LEU A 21 -32.94 -18.70 -58.85
N ALA A 22 -33.92 -19.40 -58.29
CA ALA A 22 -34.29 -19.25 -56.89
C ALA A 22 -33.12 -19.59 -55.96
N TYR A 23 -32.37 -20.65 -56.28
CA TYR A 23 -31.15 -21.01 -55.57
C TYR A 23 -30.08 -19.93 -55.68
N LEU A 24 -29.82 -19.40 -56.90
CA LEU A 24 -28.85 -18.30 -57.08
C LEU A 24 -29.28 -17.03 -56.35
N VAL A 25 -30.55 -16.68 -56.35
CA VAL A 25 -31.08 -15.52 -55.62
C VAL A 25 -30.92 -15.71 -54.11
N SER A 26 -31.14 -16.93 -53.61
CA SER A 26 -30.93 -17.23 -52.17
C SER A 26 -29.48 -17.09 -51.73
N GLN A 27 -28.52 -17.36 -52.63
CA GLN A 27 -27.09 -17.17 -52.38
C GLN A 27 -26.62 -15.72 -52.60
N ALA A 28 -27.43 -14.88 -53.23
CA ALA A 28 -27.12 -13.48 -53.51
C ALA A 28 -27.33 -12.57 -52.27
N VAL A 29 -28.06 -13.06 -51.29
CA VAL A 29 -28.37 -12.31 -50.07
C VAL A 29 -27.26 -12.51 -49.04
N VAL A 30 -26.59 -11.42 -48.67
CA VAL A 30 -25.54 -11.39 -47.63
C VAL A 30 -26.00 -10.47 -46.50
N VAL A 31 -26.07 -11.01 -45.29
CA VAL A 31 -26.36 -10.23 -44.08
C VAL A 31 -25.03 -9.97 -43.39
N VAL A 32 -24.72 -8.69 -43.15
CA VAL A 32 -23.59 -8.24 -42.35
C VAL A 32 -24.14 -7.82 -41.00
N ASP A 33 -23.67 -8.48 -39.92
CA ASP A 33 -24.17 -8.23 -38.58
C ASP A 33 -23.64 -6.91 -38.03
N GLU A 34 -24.38 -6.34 -37.05
CA GLU A 34 -23.91 -5.16 -36.32
C GLU A 34 -22.58 -5.44 -35.66
N GLY A 35 -21.59 -4.55 -35.83
CA GLY A 35 -20.21 -4.74 -35.36
C GLY A 35 -19.34 -5.56 -36.31
N GLU A 36 -19.80 -5.82 -37.54
CA GLU A 36 -19.02 -6.39 -38.63
C GLU A 36 -18.98 -5.43 -39.82
N LYS A 37 -17.96 -5.56 -40.65
CA LYS A 37 -17.89 -4.95 -41.99
C LYS A 37 -17.50 -6.00 -43.02
N GLY A 38 -18.13 -5.96 -44.18
CA GLY A 38 -17.85 -6.85 -45.31
C GLY A 38 -16.94 -6.17 -46.32
N VAL A 39 -15.81 -6.78 -46.67
CA VAL A 39 -15.04 -6.39 -47.88
C VAL A 39 -15.50 -7.23 -49.06
N VAL A 40 -15.96 -6.56 -50.09
CA VAL A 40 -16.47 -7.21 -51.29
C VAL A 40 -15.38 -7.27 -52.33
N THR A 41 -15.13 -8.46 -52.84
CA THR A 41 -14.21 -8.67 -53.96
C THR A 41 -14.95 -9.19 -55.17
N THR A 42 -14.68 -8.62 -56.36
CA THR A 42 -15.22 -9.03 -57.64
C THR A 42 -14.08 -9.60 -58.48
N PHE A 43 -14.13 -10.88 -58.82
CA PHE A 43 -13.04 -11.59 -59.50
C PHE A 43 -11.66 -11.43 -58.79
N GLY A 44 -11.67 -11.23 -57.46
CA GLY A 44 -10.44 -11.05 -56.65
C GLY A 44 -10.02 -9.60 -56.46
N GLU A 45 -10.61 -8.63 -57.17
CA GLU A 45 -10.34 -7.20 -56.97
C GLU A 45 -11.34 -6.60 -55.95
N ILE A 46 -10.87 -5.73 -55.06
CA ILE A 46 -11.72 -5.04 -54.07
C ILE A 46 -12.66 -4.10 -54.85
N SER A 47 -13.96 -4.31 -54.70
CA SER A 47 -15.00 -3.48 -55.35
C SER A 47 -15.73 -2.56 -54.37
N GLY A 48 -15.53 -2.73 -53.07
CA GLY A 48 -16.11 -1.88 -52.02
C GLY A 48 -16.29 -2.57 -50.68
N THR A 49 -16.99 -1.88 -49.76
CA THR A 49 -17.32 -2.38 -48.44
C THR A 49 -18.82 -2.38 -48.19
N PHE A 50 -19.29 -3.36 -47.42
CA PHE A 50 -20.65 -3.41 -46.90
C PHE A 50 -20.65 -3.02 -45.42
N ASP A 51 -21.50 -2.06 -45.11
CA ASP A 51 -21.83 -1.72 -43.71
C ASP A 51 -22.84 -2.75 -43.15
N PRO A 52 -23.09 -2.74 -41.81
CA PRO A 52 -24.09 -3.62 -41.22
C PRO A 52 -25.45 -3.50 -41.92
N GLY A 53 -26.07 -4.64 -42.17
CA GLY A 53 -27.36 -4.70 -42.83
C GLY A 53 -27.48 -5.80 -43.90
N LEU A 54 -28.55 -5.73 -44.66
CA LEU A 54 -28.83 -6.65 -45.76
C LEU A 54 -28.25 -6.12 -47.07
N HIS A 55 -27.42 -6.92 -47.72
CA HIS A 55 -26.78 -6.57 -49.00
C HIS A 55 -26.98 -7.67 -50.03
N PHE A 56 -26.85 -7.29 -51.29
CA PHE A 56 -26.89 -8.23 -52.41
C PHE A 56 -25.50 -8.33 -53.03
N ALA A 57 -24.99 -9.54 -53.10
CA ALA A 57 -23.73 -9.85 -53.78
C ALA A 57 -23.98 -10.88 -54.86
N LEU A 58 -23.39 -10.70 -56.03
CA LEU A 58 -23.54 -11.64 -57.13
C LEU A 58 -22.81 -12.95 -56.81
N PRO A 59 -23.54 -14.07 -56.61
CA PRO A 59 -22.89 -15.34 -56.30
C PRO A 59 -21.98 -15.73 -57.47
N VAL A 60 -20.87 -16.46 -57.17
CA VAL A 60 -19.84 -16.89 -58.11
C VAL A 60 -18.86 -15.77 -58.53
N VAL A 61 -19.33 -14.52 -58.68
CA VAL A 61 -18.53 -13.37 -59.16
C VAL A 61 -17.96 -12.59 -58.00
N GLN A 62 -18.77 -12.42 -56.96
CA GLN A 62 -18.41 -11.63 -55.77
C GLN A 62 -18.25 -12.54 -54.54
N LYS A 63 -17.25 -12.21 -53.74
CA LYS A 63 -17.04 -12.80 -52.42
C LYS A 63 -17.03 -11.69 -51.37
N VAL A 64 -17.71 -11.94 -50.26
CA VAL A 64 -17.77 -11.01 -49.14
C VAL A 64 -16.98 -11.60 -47.96
N HIS A 65 -15.93 -10.89 -47.56
CA HIS A 65 -15.10 -11.24 -46.41
C HIS A 65 -15.50 -10.37 -45.22
N LYS A 66 -16.05 -10.97 -44.17
CA LYS A 66 -16.52 -10.27 -42.98
C LYS A 66 -15.41 -10.12 -41.99
N TYR A 67 -15.27 -8.92 -41.41
CA TYR A 67 -14.33 -8.58 -40.35
C TYR A 67 -15.11 -8.03 -39.14
N SER A 68 -14.83 -8.56 -37.96
CA SER A 68 -15.39 -8.03 -36.72
C SER A 68 -14.68 -6.74 -36.34
N VAL A 69 -15.40 -5.62 -36.34
CA VAL A 69 -14.89 -4.31 -35.84
C VAL A 69 -15.17 -4.13 -34.38
N ARG A 70 -15.59 -5.18 -33.67
CA ARG A 70 -15.77 -5.19 -32.21
C ARG A 70 -14.43 -5.19 -31.52
N VAL A 71 -14.46 -4.91 -30.22
CA VAL A 71 -13.28 -4.94 -29.38
C VAL A 71 -12.87 -6.40 -29.11
N HIS A 72 -11.61 -6.70 -29.39
CA HIS A 72 -10.99 -8.00 -29.14
C HIS A 72 -9.90 -7.84 -28.07
N LYS A 73 -9.72 -8.87 -27.22
CA LYS A 73 -8.57 -9.00 -26.34
C LYS A 73 -7.73 -10.20 -26.79
N THR A 74 -6.46 -9.93 -27.07
CA THR A 74 -5.48 -10.97 -27.41
C THR A 74 -4.38 -10.98 -26.36
N MET A 75 -3.99 -12.17 -25.92
CA MET A 75 -2.91 -12.36 -24.96
C MET A 75 -1.70 -12.95 -25.67
N PHE A 76 -0.53 -12.37 -25.42
CA PHE A 76 0.76 -12.84 -25.90
C PHE A 76 1.55 -13.47 -24.73
N GLY A 77 2.24 -14.55 -25.00
CA GLY A 77 3.02 -15.27 -23.97
C GLY A 77 2.18 -16.23 -23.12
N ASP A 78 0.92 -16.49 -23.47
CA ASP A 78 0.04 -17.39 -22.70
C ASP A 78 0.22 -18.87 -23.07
N HIS A 79 0.63 -19.16 -24.30
CA HIS A 79 0.81 -20.52 -24.78
C HIS A 79 2.25 -20.99 -24.58
N LYS A 80 2.44 -22.27 -24.21
CA LYS A 80 3.76 -22.90 -24.05
C LYS A 80 4.65 -22.81 -25.31
N SER A 81 4.05 -22.64 -26.48
CA SER A 81 4.75 -22.49 -27.76
C SER A 81 5.19 -21.05 -28.06
N GLU A 82 4.73 -20.06 -27.29
CA GLU A 82 5.00 -18.64 -27.52
C GLU A 82 5.44 -17.96 -26.23
N VAL A 83 6.47 -18.54 -25.58
CA VAL A 83 7.01 -17.94 -24.35
C VAL A 83 7.77 -16.67 -24.70
N LEU A 84 7.30 -15.54 -24.18
CA LEU A 84 8.01 -14.27 -24.27
C LEU A 84 9.05 -14.19 -23.15
N SER A 85 10.31 -13.99 -23.50
CA SER A 85 11.42 -13.82 -22.56
C SER A 85 12.20 -12.56 -22.86
N ALA A 86 12.82 -11.96 -21.84
CA ALA A 86 13.59 -10.73 -21.95
C ALA A 86 14.71 -10.69 -20.89
N TYR A 87 15.55 -9.67 -20.98
CA TYR A 87 16.54 -9.32 -19.96
C TYR A 87 16.23 -7.94 -19.41
N SER A 88 16.37 -7.80 -18.11
CA SER A 88 16.32 -6.49 -17.45
C SER A 88 17.66 -5.76 -17.56
N TYR A 89 17.69 -4.46 -17.22
CA TYR A 89 18.90 -3.64 -17.22
C TYR A 89 20.05 -4.25 -16.37
N ASP A 90 19.69 -4.82 -15.23
CA ASP A 90 20.62 -5.51 -14.30
C ASP A 90 20.92 -6.96 -14.71
N GLN A 91 20.69 -7.30 -16.00
CA GLN A 91 20.99 -8.59 -16.62
C GLN A 91 20.27 -9.79 -15.99
N GLN A 92 19.17 -9.56 -15.28
CA GLN A 92 18.35 -10.65 -14.78
C GLN A 92 17.46 -11.19 -15.91
N ILE A 93 17.31 -12.51 -15.93
CA ILE A 93 16.49 -13.19 -16.93
C ILE A 93 15.01 -13.11 -16.49
N ILE A 94 14.19 -12.54 -17.36
CA ILE A 94 12.73 -12.66 -17.30
C ILE A 94 12.39 -13.93 -18.10
N GLU A 95 12.11 -15.03 -17.40
CA GLU A 95 11.85 -16.33 -18.03
C GLU A 95 10.58 -16.34 -18.84
N SER A 96 9.54 -15.65 -18.32
CA SER A 96 8.28 -15.46 -19.04
C SER A 96 7.58 -14.18 -18.62
N TYR A 97 6.95 -13.55 -19.58
CA TYR A 97 6.03 -12.46 -19.32
C TYR A 97 4.81 -12.55 -20.24
N ARG A 98 3.68 -12.01 -19.80
CA ARG A 98 2.44 -11.98 -20.56
C ARG A 98 2.00 -10.55 -20.82
N ILE A 99 1.56 -10.29 -22.02
CA ILE A 99 1.02 -8.99 -22.43
C ILE A 99 -0.37 -9.20 -22.99
N SER A 100 -1.35 -8.45 -22.50
CA SER A 100 -2.68 -8.39 -23.09
C SER A 100 -2.84 -7.10 -23.90
N VAL A 101 -3.41 -7.26 -25.10
CA VAL A 101 -3.69 -6.17 -26.00
C VAL A 101 -5.19 -6.15 -26.28
N THR A 102 -5.82 -5.03 -25.99
CA THR A 102 -7.21 -4.77 -26.32
C THR A 102 -7.24 -3.88 -27.58
N TRP A 103 -7.89 -4.36 -28.61
CA TRP A 103 -7.83 -3.75 -29.93
C TRP A 103 -9.10 -3.96 -30.74
N GLN A 104 -9.23 -3.22 -31.84
CA GLN A 104 -10.27 -3.41 -32.83
C GLN A 104 -9.76 -3.03 -34.22
N TYR A 105 -10.38 -3.56 -35.27
CA TYR A 105 -10.13 -3.07 -36.63
C TYR A 105 -10.65 -1.64 -36.81
N ASN A 106 -9.91 -0.83 -37.57
CA ASN A 106 -10.39 0.46 -38.00
C ASN A 106 -11.39 0.26 -39.15
N GLY A 107 -12.68 0.38 -38.85
CA GLY A 107 -13.74 0.19 -39.84
C GLY A 107 -13.64 1.10 -41.08
N ALA A 108 -12.99 2.27 -40.98
CA ALA A 108 -12.76 3.16 -42.11
C ALA A 108 -11.63 2.69 -43.03
N LYS A 109 -10.73 1.82 -42.55
CA LYS A 109 -9.56 1.30 -43.28
C LYS A 109 -9.64 -0.22 -43.48
N ILE A 110 -10.83 -0.79 -43.45
CA ILE A 110 -10.98 -2.25 -43.51
C ILE A 110 -10.53 -2.84 -44.87
N GLU A 111 -10.59 -2.07 -45.94
CA GLU A 111 -10.06 -2.44 -47.24
C GLU A 111 -8.56 -2.64 -47.23
N ASP A 112 -7.83 -1.77 -46.47
CA ASP A 112 -6.38 -1.88 -46.30
C ASP A 112 -6.00 -3.14 -45.52
N VAL A 113 -6.86 -3.58 -44.58
CA VAL A 113 -6.67 -4.87 -43.89
C VAL A 113 -6.68 -6.01 -44.90
N TYR A 114 -7.71 -6.09 -45.74
CA TYR A 114 -7.81 -7.14 -46.75
C TYR A 114 -6.67 -7.08 -47.76
N LYS A 115 -6.35 -5.87 -48.25
CA LYS A 115 -5.33 -5.65 -49.27
C LYS A 115 -3.93 -6.08 -48.85
N HIS A 116 -3.54 -5.77 -47.61
CA HIS A 116 -2.17 -6.00 -47.14
C HIS A 116 -2.01 -7.26 -46.30
N PHE A 117 -3.05 -7.68 -45.59
CA PHE A 117 -2.97 -8.75 -44.59
C PHE A 117 -3.93 -9.92 -44.89
N GLY A 118 -4.86 -9.75 -45.82
CA GLY A 118 -5.84 -10.81 -46.16
C GLY A 118 -6.85 -11.04 -45.05
N VAL A 119 -7.30 -12.28 -44.93
CA VAL A 119 -8.28 -12.72 -43.91
C VAL A 119 -7.60 -13.34 -42.68
N ASN A 120 -8.38 -13.63 -41.63
CA ASN A 120 -7.93 -14.43 -40.43
C ASN A 120 -6.90 -13.78 -39.54
N ASP A 121 -7.06 -12.50 -39.21
CA ASP A 121 -6.23 -11.79 -38.19
C ASP A 121 -4.71 -11.85 -38.50
N THR A 122 -4.33 -12.06 -39.75
CA THR A 122 -2.92 -12.19 -40.17
C THR A 122 -2.08 -10.98 -39.75
N ILE A 123 -2.67 -9.79 -39.66
CA ILE A 123 -2.01 -8.56 -39.19
C ILE A 123 -1.44 -8.74 -37.79
N PHE A 124 -2.10 -9.51 -36.92
CA PHE A 124 -1.66 -9.77 -35.56
C PHE A 124 -0.36 -10.54 -35.54
N TYR A 125 -0.28 -11.62 -36.28
CA TYR A 125 0.92 -12.48 -36.31
C TYR A 125 2.06 -11.84 -37.09
N THR A 126 1.74 -11.03 -38.10
CA THR A 126 2.76 -10.47 -39.00
C THR A 126 3.33 -9.15 -38.50
N VAL A 127 2.53 -8.33 -37.82
CA VAL A 127 2.92 -6.98 -37.41
C VAL A 127 2.87 -6.81 -35.89
N VAL A 128 1.73 -7.09 -35.27
CA VAL A 128 1.49 -6.74 -33.87
C VAL A 128 2.34 -7.58 -32.93
N SER A 129 2.39 -8.91 -33.12
CA SER A 129 3.17 -9.81 -32.25
C SER A 129 4.67 -9.49 -32.26
N PRO A 130 5.35 -9.39 -33.44
CA PRO A 130 6.76 -9.00 -33.48
C PRO A 130 7.04 -7.64 -32.86
N LEU A 131 6.13 -6.67 -33.09
CA LEU A 131 6.27 -5.32 -32.56
C LEU A 131 6.19 -5.30 -31.03
N ILE A 132 5.21 -6.01 -30.45
CA ILE A 132 5.06 -6.15 -29.02
C ILE A 132 6.31 -6.81 -28.42
N GLN A 133 6.79 -7.89 -29.02
CA GLN A 133 7.99 -8.58 -28.55
C GLN A 133 9.22 -7.68 -28.59
N GLN A 134 9.42 -6.94 -29.64
CA GLN A 134 10.55 -6.02 -29.77
C GLN A 134 10.45 -4.87 -28.76
N THR A 135 9.31 -4.20 -28.70
CA THR A 135 9.11 -3.03 -27.84
C THR A 135 9.18 -3.40 -26.37
N SER A 136 8.61 -4.53 -25.98
CA SER A 136 8.68 -5.01 -24.60
C SER A 136 10.10 -5.40 -24.18
N LYS A 137 10.88 -6.05 -25.05
CA LYS A 137 12.28 -6.36 -24.77
C LYS A 137 13.14 -5.11 -24.59
N ILE A 138 12.94 -4.11 -25.43
CA ILE A 138 13.62 -2.82 -25.30
C ILE A 138 13.23 -2.16 -23.98
N LEU A 139 11.94 -2.11 -23.67
CA LEU A 139 11.43 -1.51 -22.42
C LEU A 139 12.02 -2.19 -21.19
N PHE A 140 11.96 -3.53 -21.10
CA PHE A 140 12.53 -4.26 -19.97
C PHE A 140 14.06 -4.06 -19.84
N GLY A 141 14.77 -3.91 -20.95
CA GLY A 141 16.21 -3.62 -20.96
C GLY A 141 16.57 -2.24 -20.39
N HIS A 142 15.64 -1.30 -20.30
CA HIS A 142 15.85 0.01 -19.70
C HIS A 142 15.63 0.03 -18.18
N TYR A 143 14.98 -0.97 -17.61
CA TYR A 143 14.58 -0.99 -16.20
C TYR A 143 15.24 -2.16 -15.44
N THR A 144 15.60 -1.89 -14.19
CA THR A 144 16.07 -2.96 -13.30
C THR A 144 14.93 -3.90 -12.93
N SER A 145 15.23 -5.15 -12.65
CA SER A 145 14.27 -6.17 -12.24
C SER A 145 13.40 -5.73 -11.06
N GLN A 146 13.98 -5.05 -10.07
CA GLN A 146 13.25 -4.47 -8.95
C GLN A 146 12.24 -3.40 -9.39
N THR A 147 12.62 -2.52 -10.31
CA THR A 147 11.74 -1.47 -10.84
C THR A 147 10.59 -2.06 -11.65
N ILE A 148 10.86 -3.10 -12.44
CA ILE A 148 9.85 -3.81 -13.24
C ILE A 148 8.74 -4.35 -12.33
N VAL A 149 9.09 -4.92 -11.17
CA VAL A 149 8.10 -5.43 -10.21
C VAL A 149 7.35 -4.29 -9.51
N GLN A 150 8.06 -3.25 -9.07
CA GLN A 150 7.48 -2.17 -8.24
C GLN A 150 6.66 -1.16 -9.03
N LYS A 151 7.06 -0.87 -10.29
CA LYS A 151 6.43 0.16 -11.15
C LYS A 151 5.76 -0.42 -12.39
N ARG A 152 5.12 -1.58 -12.23
CA ARG A 152 4.45 -2.27 -13.34
C ARG A 152 3.43 -1.40 -14.08
N SER A 153 2.68 -0.55 -13.37
CA SER A 153 1.70 0.36 -13.96
C SER A 153 2.35 1.39 -14.88
N ASP A 154 3.49 1.94 -14.47
CA ASP A 154 4.20 2.94 -15.24
C ASP A 154 4.78 2.31 -16.53
N LEU A 155 5.37 1.11 -16.39
CA LEU A 155 5.85 0.35 -17.53
C LEU A 155 4.73 -0.03 -18.51
N SER A 156 3.56 -0.42 -18.00
CA SER A 156 2.40 -0.71 -18.86
C SER A 156 1.95 0.53 -19.62
N SER A 157 1.95 1.69 -18.99
CA SER A 157 1.60 2.96 -19.64
C SER A 157 2.60 3.38 -20.70
N GLU A 158 3.88 3.17 -20.46
CA GLU A 158 4.96 3.45 -21.43
C GLU A 158 4.89 2.50 -22.62
N LEU A 159 4.67 1.19 -22.35
CA LEU A 159 4.48 0.20 -23.39
C LEU A 159 3.24 0.51 -24.26
N ASP A 160 2.12 0.85 -23.62
CA ASP A 160 0.87 1.24 -24.29
C ASP A 160 1.08 2.42 -25.24
N SER A 161 1.74 3.47 -24.74
CA SER A 161 2.03 4.67 -25.52
C SER A 161 2.96 4.37 -26.70
N SER A 162 4.01 3.58 -26.48
CA SER A 162 4.97 3.22 -27.53
C SER A 162 4.34 2.36 -28.62
N ILE A 163 3.51 1.39 -28.25
CA ILE A 163 2.84 0.51 -29.21
C ILE A 163 1.76 1.27 -30.00
N LYS A 164 0.98 2.13 -29.35
CA LYS A 164 -0.01 2.97 -30.03
C LYS A 164 0.62 3.88 -31.06
N GLU A 165 1.76 4.50 -30.75
CA GLU A 165 2.45 5.38 -31.68
C GLU A 165 3.00 4.60 -32.89
N GLN A 166 3.58 3.42 -32.68
CA GLN A 166 4.11 2.59 -33.76
C GLN A 166 3.01 2.00 -34.65
N LEU A 167 1.85 1.70 -34.07
CA LEU A 167 0.71 1.12 -34.80
C LEU A 167 -0.25 2.17 -35.39
N LYS A 168 -0.01 3.45 -35.22
CA LYS A 168 -0.87 4.57 -35.65
C LYS A 168 -1.19 4.55 -37.15
N ASN A 169 -0.26 4.10 -37.98
CA ASN A 169 -0.41 4.05 -39.42
C ASN A 169 -1.05 2.75 -39.93
N TYR A 170 -1.22 1.76 -39.07
CA TYR A 170 -1.83 0.50 -39.41
C TYR A 170 -3.35 0.57 -39.32
N PRO A 171 -4.10 -0.29 -40.02
CA PRO A 171 -5.56 -0.29 -40.05
C PRO A 171 -6.18 -0.94 -38.79
N ILE A 172 -5.56 -0.81 -37.64
CA ILE A 172 -6.03 -1.26 -36.33
C ILE A 172 -6.02 -0.12 -35.32
N ILE A 173 -6.88 -0.19 -34.34
CA ILE A 173 -6.94 0.74 -33.22
C ILE A 173 -6.62 -0.05 -31.96
N VAL A 174 -5.51 0.26 -31.32
CA VAL A 174 -5.14 -0.30 -30.01
C VAL A 174 -5.74 0.55 -28.92
N LEU A 175 -6.60 -0.04 -28.12
CA LEU A 175 -7.29 0.62 -26.99
C LEU A 175 -6.40 0.63 -25.74
N SER A 176 -5.84 -0.53 -25.40
CA SER A 176 -4.93 -0.65 -24.25
C SER A 176 -3.94 -1.81 -24.43
N VAL A 177 -2.75 -1.61 -23.88
CA VAL A 177 -1.71 -2.65 -23.73
C VAL A 177 -1.36 -2.76 -22.27
N GLN A 178 -1.35 -3.98 -21.72
CA GLN A 178 -1.09 -4.21 -20.31
C GLN A 178 -0.12 -5.37 -20.13
N ILE A 179 0.80 -5.20 -19.19
CA ILE A 179 1.70 -6.27 -18.74
C ILE A 179 0.96 -7.03 -17.64
N GLU A 180 0.60 -8.29 -17.92
CA GLU A 180 -0.19 -9.14 -16.99
C GLU A 180 0.72 -9.76 -15.93
N ASP A 181 1.70 -10.58 -16.33
CA ASP A 181 2.62 -11.25 -15.44
C ASP A 181 4.07 -11.11 -15.93
N VAL A 182 4.99 -11.07 -14.97
CA VAL A 182 6.42 -11.10 -15.22
C VAL A 182 7.06 -12.07 -14.22
N ASN A 183 7.60 -13.16 -14.71
CA ASN A 183 8.24 -14.21 -13.90
C ASN A 183 9.75 -14.17 -14.12
N PHE A 184 10.48 -14.05 -13.05
CA PHE A 184 11.95 -14.12 -13.06
C PHE A 184 12.43 -15.54 -12.81
N SER A 185 13.74 -15.78 -12.95
CA SER A 185 14.32 -17.05 -12.63
C SER A 185 14.17 -17.38 -11.14
N ARG A 186 13.97 -18.65 -10.81
CA ARG A 186 13.81 -19.09 -9.40
C ARG A 186 14.98 -18.69 -8.52
N SER A 187 16.20 -18.68 -9.07
CA SER A 187 17.38 -18.21 -8.34
C SER A 187 17.28 -16.76 -7.96
N TYR A 188 16.78 -15.92 -8.85
CA TYR A 188 16.57 -14.50 -8.59
C TYR A 188 15.42 -14.26 -7.60
N GLU A 189 14.31 -14.98 -7.72
CA GLU A 189 13.20 -14.92 -6.77
C GLU A 189 13.64 -15.24 -5.34
N ASN A 190 14.45 -16.29 -5.17
CA ASN A 190 15.03 -16.64 -3.88
C ASN A 190 15.95 -15.54 -3.32
N ILE A 191 16.74 -14.88 -4.16
CA ILE A 191 17.61 -13.75 -3.74
C ILE A 191 16.75 -12.56 -3.30
N ILE A 192 15.69 -12.25 -4.04
CA ILE A 192 14.73 -11.17 -3.67
C ILE A 192 14.09 -11.48 -2.33
N GLU A 193 13.62 -12.72 -2.13
CA GLU A 193 12.99 -13.14 -0.87
C GLU A 193 13.97 -13.02 0.31
N GLN A 194 15.18 -13.53 0.18
CA GLN A 194 16.21 -13.39 1.21
C GLN A 194 16.57 -11.93 1.48
N THR A 195 16.65 -11.11 0.43
CA THR A 195 16.94 -9.68 0.57
C THR A 195 15.79 -8.95 1.28
N ALA A 196 14.55 -9.30 0.97
CA ALA A 196 13.37 -8.75 1.65
C ALA A 196 13.34 -9.14 3.13
N GLN A 197 13.65 -10.41 3.47
CA GLN A 197 13.76 -10.87 4.85
C GLN A 197 14.84 -10.11 5.63
N LYS A 198 16.03 -9.96 5.04
CA LYS A 198 17.13 -9.20 5.67
C LYS A 198 16.78 -7.73 5.87
N LYS A 199 16.11 -7.09 4.90
CA LYS A 199 15.62 -5.71 5.07
C LYS A 199 14.64 -5.59 6.22
N GLN A 200 13.71 -6.55 6.35
CA GLN A 200 12.78 -6.57 7.48
C GLN A 200 13.48 -6.78 8.83
N GLU A 201 14.50 -7.64 8.90
CA GLU A 201 15.30 -7.82 10.12
C GLU A 201 16.03 -6.54 10.51
N VAL A 202 16.66 -5.86 9.55
CA VAL A 202 17.33 -4.57 9.79
C VAL A 202 16.33 -3.51 10.25
N GLU A 203 15.16 -3.45 9.64
CA GLU A 203 14.12 -2.50 10.03
C GLU A 203 13.56 -2.79 11.42
N LYS A 204 13.34 -4.07 11.76
CA LYS A 204 12.97 -4.47 13.13
C LYS A 204 14.04 -4.08 14.14
N ALA A 205 15.32 -4.37 13.87
CA ALA A 205 16.42 -4.00 14.76
C ALA A 205 16.53 -2.47 14.94
N LYS A 206 16.32 -1.70 13.86
CA LYS A 206 16.30 -0.24 13.93
C LYS A 206 15.14 0.29 14.78
N ASN A 207 13.95 -0.28 14.60
CA ASN A 207 12.79 0.09 15.39
C ASN A 207 12.96 -0.27 16.88
N GLU A 208 13.61 -1.39 17.17
CA GLU A 208 13.92 -1.81 18.54
C GLU A 208 14.95 -0.90 19.19
N LEU A 209 16.01 -0.52 18.48
CA LEU A 209 16.95 0.50 18.94
C LEU A 209 16.26 1.84 19.24
N GLN A 210 15.41 2.29 18.36
CA GLN A 210 14.66 3.54 18.54
C GLN A 210 13.72 3.46 19.75
N LYS A 211 13.09 2.30 19.97
CA LYS A 211 12.25 2.06 21.14
C LYS A 211 13.05 2.14 22.43
N VAL A 212 14.20 1.45 22.51
CA VAL A 212 15.10 1.47 23.67
C VAL A 212 15.62 2.89 23.92
N GLU A 213 15.95 3.64 22.88
CA GLU A 213 16.38 5.04 23.02
C GLU A 213 15.27 5.91 23.60
N ILE A 214 14.03 5.78 23.10
CA ILE A 214 12.87 6.51 23.63
C ILE A 214 12.59 6.11 25.09
N GLU A 215 12.64 4.82 25.42
CA GLU A 215 12.46 4.32 26.79
C GLU A 215 13.54 4.88 27.74
N SER A 216 14.79 4.90 27.29
CA SER A 216 15.89 5.50 28.05
C SER A 216 15.70 7.01 28.30
N GLN A 217 15.30 7.75 27.25
CA GLN A 217 14.98 9.18 27.37
C GLN A 217 13.81 9.43 28.35
N GLN A 218 12.78 8.59 28.29
CA GLN A 218 11.65 8.67 29.21
C GLN A 218 12.07 8.39 30.66
N LEU A 219 12.96 7.41 30.87
CA LEU A 219 13.48 7.10 32.20
C LEU A 219 14.26 8.28 32.80
N VAL A 220 15.13 8.89 31.99
CA VAL A 220 15.89 10.11 32.39
C VAL A 220 14.92 11.25 32.70
N ALA A 221 13.95 11.52 31.81
CA ALA A 221 12.99 12.58 32.03
C ALA A 221 12.11 12.38 33.26
N ARG A 222 11.75 11.12 33.59
CA ARG A 222 11.03 10.78 34.83
C ARG A 222 11.92 11.05 36.06
N ALA A 223 13.18 10.57 36.04
CA ALA A 223 14.10 10.79 37.15
C ALA A 223 14.38 12.28 37.40
N GLU A 224 14.54 13.07 36.35
CA GLU A 224 14.68 14.54 36.45
C GLU A 224 13.43 15.20 37.04
N SER A 225 12.24 14.78 36.57
CA SER A 225 10.95 15.30 37.05
C SER A 225 10.74 14.95 38.54
N GLU A 226 11.05 13.73 38.97
CA GLU A 226 10.98 13.33 40.37
C GLU A 226 11.96 14.14 41.24
N ASN A 227 13.19 14.32 40.78
CA ASN A 227 14.17 15.13 41.47
C ASN A 227 13.72 16.59 41.61
N LYS A 228 13.13 17.14 40.57
CA LYS A 228 12.58 18.48 40.58
C LYS A 228 11.39 18.61 41.52
N ALA A 229 10.51 17.62 41.54
CA ALA A 229 9.38 17.56 42.47
C ALA A 229 9.84 17.47 43.92
N ARG A 230 10.84 16.63 44.24
CA ARG A 230 11.44 16.51 45.59
C ARG A 230 12.09 17.81 46.03
N LYS A 231 12.80 18.52 45.15
CA LYS A 231 13.36 19.84 45.46
C LYS A 231 12.28 20.86 45.76
N LEU A 232 11.25 20.95 44.95
CA LEU A 232 10.11 21.86 45.16
C LEU A 232 9.37 21.57 46.47
N ASP A 233 9.18 20.30 46.82
CA ASP A 233 8.55 19.91 48.09
C ASP A 233 9.43 20.31 49.31
N ALA A 234 10.76 20.07 49.22
CA ALA A 234 11.70 20.48 50.24
C ALA A 234 11.76 22.01 50.42
N ASP A 235 11.78 22.76 49.29
CA ASP A 235 11.77 24.22 49.32
C ASP A 235 10.44 24.77 49.88
N ALA A 236 9.32 24.15 49.54
CA ALA A 236 8.00 24.53 50.07
C ALA A 236 7.90 24.28 51.57
N ARG A 237 8.44 23.14 52.06
CA ARG A 237 8.52 22.86 53.53
C ARG A 237 9.43 23.84 54.24
N ALA A 238 10.62 24.11 53.69
CA ALA A 238 11.54 25.08 54.27
C ALA A 238 10.92 26.49 54.32
N TYR A 239 10.22 26.88 53.26
CA TYR A 239 9.46 28.16 53.24
C TYR A 239 8.36 28.21 54.31
N ALA A 240 7.54 27.14 54.42
CA ALA A 240 6.50 27.06 55.44
C ALA A 240 7.07 27.16 56.86
N ILE A 241 8.16 26.44 57.18
CA ILE A 241 8.84 26.52 58.47
C ILE A 241 9.36 27.94 58.73
N ARG A 242 9.96 28.59 57.72
CA ARG A 242 10.47 29.95 57.87
C ARG A 242 9.34 30.94 58.13
N VAL A 243 8.24 30.89 57.40
CA VAL A 243 7.08 31.77 57.59
C VAL A 243 6.46 31.55 58.98
N GLN A 244 6.35 30.29 59.43
CA GLN A 244 5.85 29.96 60.74
C GLN A 244 6.76 30.49 61.83
N ALA A 245 8.06 30.30 61.71
CA ALA A 245 9.03 30.81 62.68
C ALA A 245 9.04 32.36 62.77
N GLU A 246 8.94 33.04 61.60
CA GLU A 246 8.80 34.51 61.56
C GLU A 246 7.51 34.98 62.24
N ALA A 247 6.39 34.30 62.00
CA ALA A 247 5.10 34.62 62.63
C ALA A 247 5.16 34.40 64.16
N GLU A 248 5.76 33.29 64.62
CA GLU A 248 5.99 32.98 66.06
C GLU A 248 6.87 34.02 66.68
N ALA A 249 8.03 34.36 66.07
CA ALA A 249 8.91 35.40 66.56
C ALA A 249 8.21 36.76 66.64
N ASN A 250 7.41 37.15 65.66
CA ASN A 250 6.65 38.36 65.71
C ASN A 250 5.59 38.35 66.88
N ALA A 251 4.90 37.19 67.00
CA ALA A 251 3.92 37.02 68.07
C ALA A 251 4.59 37.12 69.48
N ILE A 252 5.79 36.55 69.67
CA ILE A 252 6.55 36.66 70.90
C ILE A 252 6.99 38.11 71.15
N LYS A 253 7.48 38.83 70.12
CA LYS A 253 7.81 40.25 70.20
C LYS A 253 6.64 41.10 70.67
N LEU A 254 5.47 40.94 69.98
CA LEU A 254 4.25 41.66 70.33
C LEU A 254 3.76 41.35 71.74
N LYS A 255 3.84 40.06 72.14
CA LYS A 255 3.58 39.66 73.52
C LYS A 255 4.53 40.31 74.49
N ALA A 256 5.86 40.31 74.24
CA ALA A 256 6.84 40.91 75.05
C ALA A 256 6.68 42.45 75.23
N GLU A 257 6.29 43.15 74.11
CA GLU A 257 5.97 44.58 74.15
C GLU A 257 4.71 44.86 74.98
N ALA A 258 3.64 44.04 74.77
CA ALA A 258 2.40 44.14 75.52
C ALA A 258 2.63 43.92 77.08
N LEU A 259 3.45 42.94 77.40
CA LEU A 259 3.84 42.66 78.83
C LEU A 259 4.70 43.74 79.38
N LYS A 260 5.57 44.41 78.61
CA LYS A 260 6.39 45.57 79.12
C LYS A 260 5.51 46.79 79.35
N ALA A 261 4.42 46.98 78.52
CA ALA A 261 3.54 48.15 78.64
C ALA A 261 2.55 48.07 79.83
N ASN A 262 2.21 46.88 80.36
CA ASN A 262 1.22 46.63 81.37
C ASN A 262 1.73 45.58 82.38
N LYS A 263 2.11 46.07 83.55
CA LYS A 263 2.54 45.19 84.65
C LYS A 263 1.44 44.24 85.15
N GLU A 264 0.18 44.70 85.13
CA GLU A 264 -0.98 43.91 85.57
C GLU A 264 -1.21 42.68 84.66
N LEU A 265 -0.84 42.76 83.32
CA LEU A 265 -0.89 41.65 82.40
C LEU A 265 0.14 40.56 82.70
N VAL A 266 1.29 40.90 83.33
CA VAL A 266 2.31 39.93 83.76
C VAL A 266 1.77 39.09 84.89
N ASP A 267 1.10 39.72 85.84
CA ASP A 267 0.53 39.04 87.03
C ASP A 267 -0.66 38.14 86.60
N LEU A 268 -1.47 38.56 85.63
CA LEU A 268 -2.55 37.72 85.08
C LEU A 268 -1.98 36.49 84.29
N THR A 269 -0.91 36.67 83.52
CA THR A 269 -0.28 35.60 82.77
C THR A 269 0.42 34.56 83.63
N ILE A 270 0.96 35.03 84.79
CA ILE A 270 1.50 34.17 85.85
C ILE A 270 0.37 33.37 86.48
N ALA A 271 -0.75 34.03 86.81
CA ALA A 271 -1.93 33.39 87.39
C ALA A 271 -2.56 32.34 86.50
N GLU A 272 -2.69 32.60 85.17
CA GLU A 272 -3.19 31.63 84.16
C GLU A 272 -2.31 30.43 83.99
N LYS A 273 -1.01 30.57 84.01
CA LYS A 273 -0.07 29.48 83.81
C LYS A 273 0.37 28.76 85.10
N TRP A 274 -0.09 29.21 86.23
CA TRP A 274 0.22 28.60 87.52
C TRP A 274 -0.62 27.32 87.71
N ASN A 275 0.07 26.17 87.69
CA ASN A 275 -0.50 24.86 87.97
C ASN A 275 -0.74 24.51 89.42
N GLY A 276 -0.68 25.52 90.35
CA GLY A 276 -0.97 25.32 91.73
C GLY A 276 0.18 24.70 92.56
N SER A 277 1.31 24.39 91.93
CA SER A 277 2.45 23.87 92.62
C SER A 277 3.47 24.97 93.05
N VAL A 278 3.81 25.06 94.33
CA VAL A 278 4.84 26.00 94.83
C VAL A 278 6.19 25.50 94.26
N PRO A 279 6.97 26.36 93.57
CA PRO A 279 8.33 25.98 93.19
C PRO A 279 9.14 25.69 94.42
N GLN A 280 9.61 24.46 94.59
CA GLN A 280 10.61 24.10 95.52
C GLN A 280 11.95 24.70 95.09
N THR A 281 12.22 25.93 95.50
CA THR A 281 13.51 26.56 95.35
C THR A 281 14.41 25.91 96.43
N VAL A 282 15.24 25.00 95.99
CA VAL A 282 16.42 24.57 96.80
C VAL A 282 17.41 25.70 96.68
N PHE A 283 17.57 26.45 97.80
CA PHE A 283 18.65 27.42 98.00
C PHE A 283 19.94 26.63 98.09
N GLY A 284 20.63 26.46 96.97
CA GLY A 284 21.99 26.02 96.86
C GLY A 284 22.84 27.17 96.32
N ASP A 285 24.08 27.23 96.80
CA ASP A 285 25.12 28.19 96.46
C ASP A 285 25.09 28.63 95.01
N PRO A 286 25.14 29.92 94.68
CA PRO A 286 24.97 30.42 93.28
C PRO A 286 26.08 30.02 92.33
N SER A 287 27.09 29.26 92.75
CA SER A 287 28.22 28.85 91.93
C SER A 287 28.09 27.44 91.26
N GLN A 288 27.01 26.67 91.54
CA GLN A 288 26.82 25.33 90.96
C GLN A 288 25.36 25.10 90.46
N VAL A 289 25.04 25.61 89.34
CA VAL A 289 23.82 25.19 88.61
C VAL A 289 24.19 24.01 87.70
N VAL A 290 23.96 22.78 88.17
CA VAL A 290 24.03 21.59 87.33
C VAL A 290 22.64 21.32 86.81
N PRO A 291 22.39 21.40 85.47
CA PRO A 291 21.11 21.01 84.91
C PRO A 291 21.01 19.47 84.94
N LEU A 292 20.12 18.93 85.78
CA LEU A 292 19.75 17.52 85.78
C LEU A 292 18.80 17.22 84.64
N PHE A 293 19.33 16.90 83.47
CA PHE A 293 18.55 16.28 82.43
C PHE A 293 18.45 14.76 82.71
N HIS A 294 17.30 14.30 83.13
CA HIS A 294 16.98 12.89 83.17
C HIS A 294 16.60 12.48 81.72
N VAL A 295 17.55 11.91 80.99
CA VAL A 295 17.30 11.19 79.78
C VAL A 295 16.79 9.79 80.12
N ASN A 296 15.49 9.60 80.02
CA ASN A 296 14.87 8.29 80.20
C ASN A 296 15.26 7.42 78.99
N GLN A 297 16.33 6.63 79.04
CA GLN A 297 16.70 5.65 78.05
C GLN A 297 15.70 4.49 78.10
N ARG A 298 14.84 4.38 77.12
CA ARG A 298 14.10 3.15 76.86
C ARG A 298 15.08 2.07 76.42
N PRO A 299 14.95 0.80 76.86
CA PRO A 299 15.81 -0.29 76.41
C PRO A 299 15.58 -0.55 74.95
N GLN A 300 16.68 -0.60 74.18
CA GLN A 300 16.62 -1.06 72.74
C GLN A 300 16.35 -2.57 72.69
N GLU A 301 15.21 -2.94 72.20
CA GLU A 301 14.84 -4.28 71.85
C GLU A 301 15.70 -4.72 70.67
N LYS A 302 16.55 -5.74 70.83
CA LYS A 302 17.35 -6.37 69.77
C LYS A 302 16.40 -6.99 68.73
N ARG A 303 16.25 -6.34 67.58
CA ARG A 303 15.67 -6.98 66.45
C ARG A 303 16.67 -7.97 65.86
N THR A 304 16.43 -9.26 66.06
CA THR A 304 17.02 -10.36 65.33
C THR A 304 16.44 -10.33 63.88
N GLY A 305 17.31 -10.03 62.91
CA GLY A 305 16.95 -10.08 61.52
C GLY A 305 16.67 -11.51 61.07
N PRO A 306 15.81 -11.69 60.06
CA PRO A 306 15.54 -13.01 59.49
C PRO A 306 16.75 -13.55 58.74
N ALA A 307 16.95 -14.88 58.85
CA ALA A 307 18.02 -15.63 58.21
C ALA A 307 17.97 -15.56 56.69
N PRO A 308 19.12 -15.63 55.97
CA PRO A 308 19.15 -15.62 54.52
C PRO A 308 18.54 -16.92 53.92
N ALA A 309 17.74 -16.73 52.86
CA ALA A 309 17.15 -17.81 52.07
C ALA A 309 18.23 -18.64 51.34
N PRO A 310 18.02 -19.97 51.15
CA PRO A 310 18.99 -20.81 50.46
C PRO A 310 18.97 -20.56 48.94
N ALA A 311 20.18 -20.64 48.34
CA ALA A 311 20.42 -20.50 46.92
C ALA A 311 19.67 -21.57 46.09
N PRO A 312 19.23 -21.24 44.85
CA PRO A 312 18.63 -22.22 43.97
C PRO A 312 19.66 -23.22 43.43
N ARG A 313 19.28 -24.51 43.45
CA ARG A 313 20.04 -25.60 42.85
C ARG A 313 19.89 -25.51 41.33
N GLU A 314 21.00 -25.54 40.67
CA GLU A 314 21.10 -25.80 39.23
C GLU A 314 20.62 -27.26 38.97
N GLU A 315 19.69 -27.40 38.02
CA GLU A 315 19.52 -28.53 37.12
C GLU A 315 19.21 -28.01 35.71
#